data_a5ec33e6b555597ce6fd470151d06fef
#
_entry.id   a5ec33e6b555597ce6fd470151d06fef
#
_cell.length_a   1.000
_cell.length_b   1.000
_cell.length_c   1.000
_cell.angle_alpha   90.00
_cell.angle_beta   90.00
_cell.angle_gamma   90.00
#
_symmetry.space_group_name_H-M   'P 1'
#
loop_
_entity.id
_entity.type
_entity.pdbx_description
1 polymer ?
#
loop_
_entity_poly.entity_id
_entity_poly.type
_entity_poly.pdbx_seq_one_letter_code
_entity_poly.pdbx_strand_id
1 'polypeptide(L)'
;MSQVTKRALEQSLKNLLLKKPLTKITINDIAEDCGINRMTFYYHFKDIYDLVEWSCLEDAKRALDEKKTYETWQQGFLQIFEAVQDNKPFILNVYRCVHREHVEKYLRPLVDRLLLDVINEEVGEMKVRDEDKQFIAQIYSYIFIGLMLDWIKDDMREDPQQIVDRLARLIKGSVSAALSRFQF
;
A
#
# COMPACT_ATOMS: atom_id res chain seq x y z
N MET A 1 -20.78 -3.89 13.84
CA MET A 1 -21.18 -2.49 13.56
C MET A 1 -20.00 -1.57 13.24
N SER A 2 -18.85 -1.69 13.88
CA SER A 2 -17.67 -0.80 13.67
C SER A 2 -17.15 -0.75 12.23
N GLN A 3 -17.03 -1.87 11.52
CA GLN A 3 -16.46 -1.91 10.16
C GLN A 3 -17.39 -1.30 9.09
N VAL A 4 -18.69 -1.48 9.22
CA VAL A 4 -19.67 -0.89 8.28
C VAL A 4 -19.59 0.63 8.31
N THR A 5 -19.54 1.22 9.52
CA THR A 5 -19.41 2.67 9.68
C THR A 5 -18.09 3.20 9.13
N LYS A 6 -16.97 2.52 9.38
CA LYS A 6 -15.67 2.90 8.81
C LYS A 6 -15.68 2.92 7.29
N ARG A 7 -16.29 1.89 6.67
CA ARG A 7 -16.43 1.83 5.20
C ARG A 7 -17.35 2.92 4.63
N ALA A 8 -18.43 3.26 5.35
CA ALA A 8 -19.28 4.38 4.94
C ALA A 8 -18.52 5.71 4.97
N LEU A 9 -17.72 5.95 6.01
CA LEU A 9 -16.84 7.12 6.13
C LEU A 9 -15.76 7.16 5.02
N GLU A 10 -15.15 6.02 4.71
CA GLU A 10 -14.21 5.88 3.59
C GLU A 10 -14.87 6.24 2.26
N GLN A 11 -16.04 5.67 1.97
CA GLN A 11 -16.76 5.92 0.73
C GLN A 11 -17.16 7.38 0.58
N SER A 12 -17.64 8.01 1.66
CA SER A 12 -17.95 9.43 1.69
C SER A 12 -16.72 10.29 1.40
N LEU A 13 -15.59 10.00 2.06
CA LEU A 13 -14.32 10.69 1.79
C LEU A 13 -13.92 10.56 0.31
N LYS A 14 -13.96 9.36 -0.26
CA LYS A 14 -13.65 9.13 -1.68
C LYS A 14 -14.58 9.92 -2.61
N ASN A 15 -15.88 9.95 -2.33
CA ASN A 15 -16.86 10.72 -3.10
C ASN A 15 -16.62 12.24 -3.03
N LEU A 16 -16.28 12.76 -1.85
CA LEU A 16 -15.97 14.17 -1.66
C LEU A 16 -14.69 14.60 -2.36
N LEU A 17 -13.68 13.70 -2.41
CA LEU A 17 -12.41 13.95 -3.10
C LEU A 17 -12.55 14.04 -4.63
N LEU A 18 -13.62 13.52 -5.20
CA LEU A 18 -13.97 13.76 -6.61
C LEU A 18 -14.44 15.21 -6.87
N LYS A 19 -14.91 15.91 -5.84
CA LYS A 19 -15.53 17.25 -5.95
C LYS A 19 -14.62 18.37 -5.45
N LYS A 20 -13.78 18.12 -4.45
CA LYS A 20 -12.91 19.13 -3.84
C LYS A 20 -11.64 18.49 -3.26
N PRO A 21 -10.53 19.26 -3.18
CA PRO A 21 -9.27 18.73 -2.64
C PRO A 21 -9.40 18.41 -1.15
N LEU A 22 -8.56 17.47 -0.65
CA LEU A 22 -8.55 17.01 0.74
C LEU A 22 -8.46 18.17 1.74
N THR A 23 -7.66 19.20 1.44
CA THR A 23 -7.49 20.38 2.29
C THR A 23 -8.76 21.20 2.52
N LYS A 24 -9.79 21.01 1.68
CA LYS A 24 -11.11 21.69 1.79
C LYS A 24 -12.22 20.76 2.30
N ILE A 25 -11.92 19.51 2.60
CA ILE A 25 -12.87 18.56 3.19
C ILE A 25 -12.82 18.70 4.71
N THR A 26 -13.98 18.82 5.33
CA THR A 26 -14.13 18.86 6.78
C THR A 26 -14.79 17.59 7.30
N ILE A 27 -14.62 17.32 8.60
CA ILE A 27 -15.31 16.19 9.25
C ILE A 27 -16.83 16.36 9.16
N ASN A 28 -17.32 17.61 9.17
CA ASN A 28 -18.76 17.88 9.00
C ASN A 28 -19.24 17.46 7.59
N ASP A 29 -18.47 17.78 6.54
CA ASP A 29 -18.82 17.35 5.18
C ASP A 29 -18.97 15.82 5.09
N ILE A 30 -18.03 15.08 5.70
CA ILE A 30 -18.05 13.61 5.71
C ILE A 30 -19.24 13.09 6.54
N ALA A 31 -19.49 13.68 7.70
CA ALA A 31 -20.57 13.27 8.59
C ALA A 31 -21.95 13.51 7.94
N GLU A 32 -22.13 14.66 7.29
CA GLU A 32 -23.36 15.01 6.57
C GLU A 32 -23.58 14.07 5.37
N ASP A 33 -22.56 13.81 4.55
CA ASP A 33 -22.64 12.91 3.41
C ASP A 33 -22.97 11.46 3.81
N CYS A 34 -22.48 11.02 4.99
CA CYS A 34 -22.81 9.73 5.58
C CYS A 34 -24.15 9.68 6.32
N GLY A 35 -24.78 10.81 6.59
CA GLY A 35 -25.98 10.89 7.44
C GLY A 35 -25.74 10.50 8.90
N ILE A 36 -24.53 10.76 9.43
CA ILE A 36 -24.15 10.44 10.81
C ILE A 36 -23.81 11.72 11.62
N ASN A 37 -23.76 11.57 12.94
CA ASN A 37 -23.28 12.63 13.81
C ASN A 37 -21.74 12.73 13.76
N ARG A 38 -21.20 13.96 13.82
CA ARG A 38 -19.76 14.24 13.93
C ARG A 38 -19.07 13.45 15.08
N MET A 39 -19.77 13.24 16.20
CA MET A 39 -19.23 12.43 17.31
C MET A 39 -19.01 10.98 16.92
N THR A 40 -19.82 10.43 16.00
CA THR A 40 -19.63 9.08 15.45
C THR A 40 -18.34 9.00 14.63
N PHE A 41 -17.97 10.05 13.91
CA PHE A 41 -16.66 10.11 13.24
C PHE A 41 -15.52 9.97 14.26
N TYR A 42 -15.51 10.79 15.31
CA TYR A 42 -14.47 10.78 16.35
C TYR A 42 -14.41 9.49 17.16
N TYR A 43 -15.47 8.72 17.19
CA TYR A 43 -15.45 7.38 17.78
C TYR A 43 -14.56 6.40 16.98
N HIS A 44 -14.40 6.65 15.68
CA HIS A 44 -13.67 5.75 14.77
C HIS A 44 -12.30 6.28 14.36
N PHE A 45 -12.16 7.59 14.19
CA PHE A 45 -10.98 8.24 13.66
C PHE A 45 -10.68 9.53 14.42
N LYS A 46 -9.40 9.77 14.67
CA LYS A 46 -8.92 10.97 15.34
C LYS A 46 -9.14 12.23 14.50
N ASP A 47 -8.86 12.12 13.21
CA ASP A 47 -9.00 13.19 12.23
C ASP A 47 -9.17 12.59 10.81
N ILE A 48 -9.25 13.46 9.78
CA ILE A 48 -9.42 13.05 8.39
C ILE A 48 -8.18 12.27 7.89
N TYR A 49 -6.99 12.59 8.37
CA TYR A 49 -5.76 11.91 7.95
C TYR A 49 -5.70 10.48 8.49
N ASP A 50 -6.22 10.24 9.70
CA ASP A 50 -6.37 8.90 10.26
C ASP A 50 -7.36 8.05 9.43
N LEU A 51 -8.46 8.66 8.93
CA LEU A 51 -9.37 8.01 7.99
C LEU A 51 -8.69 7.73 6.65
N VAL A 52 -7.90 8.66 6.11
CA VAL A 52 -7.12 8.48 4.87
C VAL A 52 -6.16 7.32 5.02
N GLU A 53 -5.40 7.30 6.11
CA GLU A 53 -4.46 6.22 6.45
C GLU A 53 -5.16 4.87 6.47
N TRP A 54 -6.22 4.77 7.23
CA TRP A 54 -7.01 3.54 7.34
C TRP A 54 -7.53 3.08 5.97
N SER A 55 -8.01 4.01 5.13
CA SER A 55 -8.50 3.72 3.78
C SER A 55 -7.42 3.15 2.88
N CYS A 56 -6.23 3.77 2.87
CA CYS A 56 -5.09 3.29 2.10
C CYS A 56 -4.64 1.88 2.54
N LEU A 57 -4.60 1.63 3.85
CA LEU A 57 -4.23 0.33 4.41
C LEU A 57 -5.25 -0.77 4.06
N GLU A 58 -6.54 -0.46 4.11
CA GLU A 58 -7.60 -1.42 3.77
C GLU A 58 -7.63 -1.73 2.26
N ASP A 59 -7.41 -0.72 1.41
CA ASP A 59 -7.28 -0.92 -0.03
C ASP A 59 -6.07 -1.82 -0.37
N ALA A 60 -4.92 -1.55 0.24
CA ALA A 60 -3.71 -2.34 0.06
C ALA A 60 -3.87 -3.79 0.58
N LYS A 61 -4.50 -3.98 1.74
CA LYS A 61 -4.79 -5.33 2.25
C LYS A 61 -5.70 -6.11 1.30
N ARG A 62 -6.76 -5.48 0.80
CA ARG A 62 -7.68 -6.12 -0.16
C ARG A 62 -6.95 -6.55 -1.44
N ALA A 63 -6.04 -5.71 -1.93
CA ALA A 63 -5.23 -6.03 -3.10
C ALA A 63 -4.27 -7.22 -2.87
N LEU A 64 -3.84 -7.44 -1.62
CA LEU A 64 -2.85 -8.46 -1.26
C LEU A 64 -3.46 -9.79 -0.76
N ASP A 65 -4.76 -9.83 -0.44
CA ASP A 65 -5.37 -10.92 0.36
C ASP A 65 -5.30 -12.32 -0.28
N GLU A 66 -5.00 -12.43 -1.57
CA GLU A 66 -5.05 -13.72 -2.28
C GLU A 66 -3.70 -14.20 -2.85
N LYS A 67 -2.59 -13.43 -2.80
CA LYS A 67 -1.37 -13.76 -3.56
C LYS A 67 -0.07 -13.45 -2.81
N LYS A 68 0.35 -14.40 -1.96
CA LYS A 68 1.50 -14.26 -1.05
C LYS A 68 2.65 -15.24 -1.33
N THR A 69 2.70 -15.85 -2.52
CA THR A 69 3.74 -16.84 -2.84
C THR A 69 4.84 -16.24 -3.73
N TYR A 70 6.03 -16.81 -3.67
CA TYR A 70 7.15 -16.41 -4.54
C TYR A 70 6.77 -16.48 -6.03
N GLU A 71 6.02 -17.50 -6.43
CA GLU A 71 5.57 -17.67 -7.82
C GLU A 71 4.54 -16.60 -8.25
N THR A 72 3.87 -15.96 -7.29
CA THR A 72 2.76 -15.03 -7.55
C THR A 72 3.06 -13.59 -7.12
N TRP A 73 4.27 -13.27 -6.66
CA TRP A 73 4.62 -11.93 -6.19
C TRP A 73 4.42 -10.85 -7.27
N GLN A 74 4.74 -11.17 -8.55
CA GLN A 74 4.51 -10.24 -9.66
C GLN A 74 3.04 -9.90 -9.80
N GLN A 75 2.18 -10.90 -9.71
CA GLN A 75 0.73 -10.72 -9.78
C GLN A 75 0.22 -9.90 -8.58
N GLY A 76 0.70 -10.21 -7.37
CA GLY A 76 0.37 -9.45 -6.15
C GLY A 76 0.82 -7.98 -6.27
N PHE A 77 2.02 -7.75 -6.81
CA PHE A 77 2.53 -6.41 -7.01
C PHE A 77 1.76 -5.64 -8.09
N LEU A 78 1.43 -6.28 -9.22
CA LEU A 78 0.56 -5.72 -10.24
C LEU A 78 -0.80 -5.33 -9.68
N GLN A 79 -1.42 -6.18 -8.88
CA GLN A 79 -2.71 -5.89 -8.25
C GLN A 79 -2.67 -4.66 -7.33
N ILE A 80 -1.54 -4.42 -6.63
CA ILE A 80 -1.39 -3.19 -5.85
C ILE A 80 -1.37 -1.97 -6.78
N PHE A 81 -0.64 -2.02 -7.90
CA PHE A 81 -0.63 -0.93 -8.88
C PHE A 81 -2.02 -0.68 -9.46
N GLU A 82 -2.73 -1.74 -9.84
CA GLU A 82 -4.10 -1.65 -10.36
C GLU A 82 -5.06 -1.05 -9.34
N ALA A 83 -5.02 -1.51 -8.08
CA ALA A 83 -5.85 -0.97 -7.01
C ALA A 83 -5.56 0.52 -6.73
N VAL A 84 -4.30 0.93 -6.82
CA VAL A 84 -3.89 2.34 -6.72
C VAL A 84 -4.42 3.13 -7.92
N GLN A 85 -4.34 2.58 -9.13
CA GLN A 85 -4.82 3.21 -10.36
C GLN A 85 -6.35 3.37 -10.39
N ASP A 86 -7.08 2.36 -9.93
CA ASP A 86 -8.55 2.39 -9.82
C ASP A 86 -9.03 3.50 -8.87
N ASN A 87 -8.20 3.84 -7.88
CA ASN A 87 -8.46 4.91 -6.93
C ASN A 87 -7.65 6.19 -7.24
N LYS A 88 -7.20 6.39 -8.48
CA LYS A 88 -6.31 7.48 -8.88
C LYS A 88 -6.70 8.87 -8.34
N PRO A 89 -7.97 9.35 -8.44
CA PRO A 89 -8.33 10.67 -7.91
C PRO A 89 -8.10 10.79 -6.40
N PHE A 90 -8.42 9.74 -5.64
CA PHE A 90 -8.18 9.66 -4.20
C PHE A 90 -6.68 9.69 -3.90
N ILE A 91 -5.91 8.80 -4.52
CA ILE A 91 -4.48 8.64 -4.29
C ILE A 91 -3.70 9.90 -4.63
N LEU A 92 -3.99 10.55 -5.78
CA LEU A 92 -3.32 11.80 -6.17
C LEU A 92 -3.65 12.95 -5.21
N ASN A 93 -4.90 13.06 -4.73
CA ASN A 93 -5.26 14.04 -3.72
C ASN A 93 -4.50 13.82 -2.40
N VAL A 94 -4.45 12.57 -1.95
CA VAL A 94 -3.69 12.18 -0.74
C VAL A 94 -2.21 12.48 -0.92
N TYR A 95 -1.59 12.04 -2.02
CA TYR A 95 -0.18 12.22 -2.31
C TYR A 95 0.25 13.70 -2.35
N ARG A 96 -0.63 14.59 -2.85
CA ARG A 96 -0.38 16.05 -2.88
C ARG A 96 -0.52 16.74 -1.54
N CYS A 97 -1.29 16.15 -0.60
CA CYS A 97 -1.62 16.75 0.69
C CYS A 97 -0.87 16.15 1.87
N VAL A 98 -0.34 14.94 1.70
CA VAL A 98 0.36 14.18 2.74
C VAL A 98 1.84 14.09 2.35
N HIS A 99 2.76 14.35 3.28
CA HIS A 99 4.18 14.19 3.03
C HIS A 99 4.53 12.75 2.66
N ARG A 100 5.43 12.57 1.68
CA ARG A 100 5.91 11.26 1.20
C ARG A 100 6.25 10.30 2.35
N GLU A 101 6.90 10.81 3.39
CA GLU A 101 7.30 10.03 4.58
C GLU A 101 6.12 9.36 5.29
N HIS A 102 4.96 10.00 5.33
CA HIS A 102 3.75 9.41 5.92
C HIS A 102 3.22 8.26 5.06
N VAL A 103 3.20 8.44 3.73
CA VAL A 103 2.77 7.39 2.82
C VAL A 103 3.69 6.18 2.92
N GLU A 104 5.01 6.41 2.93
CA GLU A 104 6.01 5.35 3.13
C GLU A 104 5.83 4.61 4.46
N LYS A 105 5.61 5.35 5.54
CA LYS A 105 5.42 4.77 6.88
C LYS A 105 4.25 3.79 6.93
N TYR A 106 3.19 4.04 6.15
CA TYR A 106 2.00 3.19 6.13
C TYR A 106 2.12 2.00 5.18
N LEU A 107 2.73 2.21 4.01
CA LEU A 107 2.93 1.14 3.04
C LEU A 107 4.00 0.13 3.48
N ARG A 108 5.04 0.61 4.15
CA ARG A 108 6.21 -0.19 4.54
C ARG A 108 5.85 -1.47 5.29
N PRO A 109 5.07 -1.47 6.40
CA PRO A 109 4.78 -2.70 7.12
C PRO A 109 4.03 -3.74 6.30
N LEU A 110 3.24 -3.31 5.32
CA LEU A 110 2.50 -4.22 4.42
C LEU A 110 3.44 -4.86 3.39
N VAL A 111 4.27 -4.03 2.76
CA VAL A 111 5.24 -4.48 1.76
C VAL A 111 6.31 -5.36 2.40
N ASP A 112 6.83 -4.97 3.58
CA ASP A 112 7.82 -5.76 4.33
C ASP A 112 7.27 -7.15 4.67
N ARG A 113 6.01 -7.23 5.11
CA ARG A 113 5.36 -8.50 5.41
C ARG A 113 5.22 -9.37 4.18
N LEU A 114 4.73 -8.81 3.06
CA LEU A 114 4.61 -9.53 1.79
C LEU A 114 5.95 -10.10 1.34
N LEU A 115 6.99 -9.26 1.36
CA LEU A 115 8.32 -9.66 0.93
C LEU A 115 8.95 -10.68 1.87
N LEU A 116 8.71 -10.56 3.18
CA LEU A 116 9.18 -11.55 4.16
C LEU A 116 8.51 -12.91 3.94
N ASP A 117 7.22 -12.96 3.62
CA ASP A 117 6.52 -14.19 3.29
C ASP A 117 7.15 -14.85 2.03
N VAL A 118 7.42 -14.06 0.97
CA VAL A 118 8.11 -14.51 -0.24
C VAL A 118 9.53 -15.03 0.05
N ILE A 119 10.29 -14.32 0.88
CA ILE A 119 11.66 -14.70 1.27
C ILE A 119 11.66 -15.98 2.10
N ASN A 120 10.71 -16.15 3.01
CA ASN A 120 10.56 -17.37 3.82
C ASN A 120 10.20 -18.59 2.96
N GLU A 121 9.47 -18.39 1.88
CA GLU A 121 9.19 -19.46 0.92
C GLU A 121 10.44 -19.82 0.09
N GLU A 122 11.16 -18.81 -0.40
CA GLU A 122 12.37 -19.00 -1.23
C GLU A 122 13.57 -19.56 -0.44
N VAL A 123 13.64 -19.29 0.87
CA VAL A 123 14.75 -19.79 1.71
C VAL A 123 14.83 -21.31 1.73
N GLY A 124 13.69 -22.03 1.64
CA GLY A 124 13.65 -23.50 1.61
C GLY A 124 14.43 -24.11 2.78
N GLU A 125 15.43 -24.93 2.44
CA GLU A 125 16.31 -25.58 3.42
C GLU A 125 17.56 -24.77 3.81
N MET A 126 17.76 -23.59 3.22
CA MET A 126 18.91 -22.73 3.54
C MET A 126 18.83 -22.23 4.97
N LYS A 127 19.97 -22.27 5.69
CA LYS A 127 20.07 -21.73 7.05
C LYS A 127 20.47 -20.26 6.97
N VAL A 128 19.48 -19.38 7.08
CA VAL A 128 19.65 -17.92 7.07
C VAL A 128 19.01 -17.36 8.34
N ARG A 129 19.69 -16.45 9.02
CA ARG A 129 19.17 -15.82 10.24
C ARG A 129 17.95 -14.96 9.93
N ASP A 130 17.02 -14.89 10.88
CA ASP A 130 15.80 -14.08 10.70
C ASP A 130 16.10 -12.60 10.52
N GLU A 131 17.15 -12.07 11.17
CA GLU A 131 17.62 -10.70 10.99
C GLU A 131 18.08 -10.41 9.56
N ASP A 132 18.77 -11.38 8.92
CA ASP A 132 19.24 -11.27 7.54
C ASP A 132 18.07 -11.35 6.55
N LYS A 133 17.09 -12.23 6.80
CA LYS A 133 15.86 -12.30 6.01
C LYS A 133 15.07 -10.99 6.08
N GLN A 134 14.94 -10.41 7.28
CA GLN A 134 14.30 -9.11 7.48
C GLN A 134 15.06 -7.99 6.75
N PHE A 135 16.38 -7.99 6.81
CA PHE A 135 17.19 -7.02 6.10
C PHE A 135 17.02 -7.13 4.57
N ILE A 136 17.01 -8.34 4.01
CA ILE A 136 16.76 -8.57 2.59
C ILE A 136 15.35 -8.05 2.22
N ALA A 137 14.31 -8.39 3.01
CA ALA A 137 12.95 -7.89 2.80
C ALA A 137 12.90 -6.36 2.79
N GLN A 138 13.57 -5.72 3.72
CA GLN A 138 13.65 -4.26 3.83
C GLN A 138 14.28 -3.62 2.59
N ILE A 139 15.36 -4.18 2.05
CA ILE A 139 16.01 -3.65 0.84
C ILE A 139 15.04 -3.71 -0.37
N TYR A 140 14.39 -4.84 -0.59
CA TYR A 140 13.41 -4.97 -1.67
C TYR A 140 12.21 -4.05 -1.45
N SER A 141 11.77 -3.87 -0.20
CA SER A 141 10.69 -2.93 0.15
C SER A 141 11.00 -1.50 -0.28
N TYR A 142 12.23 -1.01 -0.12
CA TYR A 142 12.63 0.30 -0.64
C TYR A 142 12.47 0.41 -2.15
N ILE A 143 12.82 -0.63 -2.90
CA ILE A 143 12.67 -0.66 -4.36
C ILE A 143 11.19 -0.57 -4.74
N PHE A 144 10.34 -1.41 -4.16
CA PHE A 144 8.91 -1.47 -4.47
C PHE A 144 8.19 -0.17 -4.13
N ILE A 145 8.39 0.33 -2.91
CA ILE A 145 7.76 1.57 -2.44
C ILE A 145 8.27 2.76 -3.27
N GLY A 146 9.57 2.82 -3.54
CA GLY A 146 10.16 3.88 -4.34
C GLY A 146 9.55 3.96 -5.73
N LEU A 147 9.48 2.83 -6.44
CA LEU A 147 8.86 2.75 -7.78
C LEU A 147 7.38 3.15 -7.76
N MET A 148 6.62 2.67 -6.79
CA MET A 148 5.20 3.02 -6.63
C MET A 148 5.01 4.53 -6.43
N LEU A 149 5.77 5.13 -5.52
CA LEU A 149 5.65 6.55 -5.21
C LEU A 149 6.10 7.45 -6.37
N ASP A 150 7.15 7.06 -7.08
CA ASP A 150 7.59 7.79 -8.28
C ASP A 150 6.55 7.69 -9.40
N TRP A 151 5.96 6.52 -9.61
CA TRP A 151 4.87 6.33 -10.56
C TRP A 151 3.62 7.17 -10.21
N ILE A 152 3.24 7.24 -8.92
CA ILE A 152 2.15 8.11 -8.45
C ILE A 152 2.50 9.59 -8.71
N LYS A 153 3.73 10.00 -8.41
CA LYS A 153 4.23 11.36 -8.64
C LYS A 153 4.14 11.76 -10.11
N ASP A 154 4.42 10.81 -11.02
CA ASP A 154 4.37 11.00 -12.47
C ASP A 154 2.95 10.80 -13.04
N ASP A 155 1.93 10.96 -12.19
CA ASP A 155 0.52 10.91 -12.57
C ASP A 155 0.08 9.54 -13.13
N MET A 156 0.76 8.45 -12.69
CA MET A 156 0.45 7.07 -13.06
C MET A 156 0.39 6.85 -14.59
N ARG A 157 1.35 7.43 -15.33
CA ARG A 157 1.35 7.42 -16.82
C ARG A 157 1.85 6.12 -17.42
N GLU A 158 2.84 5.48 -16.78
CA GLU A 158 3.39 4.22 -17.25
C GLU A 158 2.41 3.08 -16.94
N ASP A 159 2.31 2.12 -17.86
CA ASP A 159 1.51 0.92 -17.66
C ASP A 159 2.08 0.07 -16.51
N PRO A 160 1.29 -0.24 -15.47
CA PRO A 160 1.72 -1.07 -14.35
C PRO A 160 2.37 -2.40 -14.75
N GLN A 161 1.82 -3.07 -15.76
CA GLN A 161 2.37 -4.35 -16.25
C GLN A 161 3.81 -4.18 -16.72
N GLN A 162 4.13 -3.10 -17.44
CA GLN A 162 5.50 -2.85 -17.92
C GLN A 162 6.46 -2.58 -16.78
N ILE A 163 6.04 -1.88 -15.73
CA ILE A 163 6.86 -1.64 -14.52
C ILE A 163 7.18 -2.99 -13.87
N VAL A 164 6.15 -3.80 -13.65
CA VAL A 164 6.28 -5.11 -13.00
C VAL A 164 7.16 -6.06 -13.82
N ASP A 165 6.98 -6.12 -15.14
CA ASP A 165 7.78 -6.97 -16.02
C ASP A 165 9.26 -6.58 -16.05
N ARG A 166 9.54 -5.27 -16.05
CA ARG A 166 10.93 -4.76 -15.99
C ARG A 166 11.57 -5.09 -14.66
N LEU A 167 10.83 -4.88 -13.56
CA LEU A 167 11.30 -5.21 -12.23
C LEU A 167 11.53 -6.71 -12.08
N ALA A 168 10.59 -7.54 -12.53
CA ALA A 168 10.73 -9.00 -12.49
C ALA A 168 11.98 -9.52 -13.22
N ARG A 169 12.28 -8.94 -14.38
CA ARG A 169 13.52 -9.26 -15.11
C ARG A 169 14.77 -8.86 -14.36
N LEU A 170 14.75 -7.69 -13.70
CA LEU A 170 15.89 -7.17 -12.94
C LEU A 170 16.17 -8.01 -11.68
N ILE A 171 15.13 -8.40 -10.94
CA ILE A 171 15.29 -9.09 -9.65
C ILE A 171 15.23 -10.62 -9.76
N LYS A 172 15.10 -11.16 -10.98
CA LYS A 172 15.06 -12.62 -11.19
C LYS A 172 16.30 -13.30 -10.59
N GLY A 173 16.07 -14.21 -9.64
CA GLY A 173 17.12 -14.94 -8.93
C GLY A 173 17.92 -14.10 -7.93
N SER A 174 17.67 -12.80 -7.80
CA SER A 174 18.44 -11.95 -6.88
C SER A 174 18.12 -12.23 -5.42
N VAL A 175 16.89 -12.61 -5.10
CA VAL A 175 16.48 -13.01 -3.73
C VAL A 175 17.22 -14.28 -3.32
N SER A 176 17.19 -15.31 -4.15
CA SER A 176 17.90 -16.57 -3.90
C SER A 176 19.42 -16.35 -3.77
N ALA A 177 20.01 -15.53 -4.66
CA ALA A 177 21.42 -15.16 -4.58
C ALA A 177 21.76 -14.37 -3.30
N ALA A 178 20.89 -13.49 -2.85
CA ALA A 178 21.06 -12.79 -1.58
C ALA A 178 21.02 -13.78 -0.40
N LEU A 179 20.01 -14.64 -0.33
CA LEU A 179 19.89 -15.67 0.72
C LEU A 179 21.13 -16.57 0.78
N SER A 180 21.64 -17.02 -0.37
CA SER A 180 22.85 -17.85 -0.44
C SER A 180 24.10 -17.17 0.13
N ARG A 181 24.19 -15.83 0.04
CA ARG A 181 25.32 -15.05 0.61
C ARG A 181 25.25 -14.91 2.13
N PHE A 182 24.06 -15.03 2.71
CA PHE A 182 23.84 -14.96 4.15
C PHE A 182 23.67 -16.34 4.81
N GLN A 183 23.82 -17.41 4.02
CA GLN A 183 23.78 -18.78 4.55
C GLN A 183 24.99 -19.05 5.45
N PHE A 184 24.76 -19.74 6.59
CA PHE A 184 25.79 -20.14 7.58
C PHE A 184 25.78 -21.64 7.88
#